data_5c6ab7eac3a06b77e0e34d9874bb2cd1
#
_entry.id   5c6ab7eac3a06b77e0e34d9874bb2cd1
#
_cell.length_a   1.000
_cell.length_b   1.000
_cell.length_c   1.000
_cell.angle_alpha   90.00
_cell.angle_beta   90.00
_cell.angle_gamma   90.00
#
_symmetry.space_group_name_H-M   'P 1'
#
loop_
_entity.id
_entity.type
_entity.pdbx_description
1 polymer ?
#
loop_
_entity_poly.entity_id
_entity_poly.type
_entity_poly.pdbx_seq_one_letter_code
_entity_poly.pdbx_strand_id
1 'polypeptide(L)'
;MKIQINRVDQNQFVEFINRLKSIDTFLYFKLRNGNIQSAVYLPQRDAVKMHSQPISELFTVNGDLPEGKEIKVAFFDANKVLEAVKMFGSDQISAEIELIENEEDFVASTMKVFNNELEITLVCSEPSLGFKDLTDSQIEGIFDRGASSFDFTLDTFTLGKIKSLFGLDKEETFEIKANGEGVRVKGKTYNYQAGSEYNGQSASATLYKKYLNLLDREEYVVYVSSNKVVMKSNDSNTLLTIATCQTAE
;
A
#
# COMPACT_ATOMS: atom_id res chain seq x y z
N MET A 1 -10.87 23.47 12.57
CA MET A 1 -11.29 23.59 11.16
C MET A 1 -12.04 22.33 10.76
N LYS A 2 -12.93 22.38 9.75
CA LYS A 2 -13.68 21.20 9.28
C LYS A 2 -13.62 21.08 7.77
N ILE A 3 -13.47 19.86 7.28
CA ILE A 3 -13.60 19.52 5.87
C ILE A 3 -14.95 18.84 5.68
N GLN A 4 -15.75 19.37 4.75
CA GLN A 4 -17.02 18.78 4.36
C GLN A 4 -16.85 17.94 3.10
N ILE A 5 -17.27 16.69 3.15
CA ILE A 5 -17.27 15.74 2.05
C ILE A 5 -18.73 15.44 1.70
N ASN A 6 -19.19 15.98 0.57
CA ASN A 6 -20.59 15.86 0.15
C ASN A 6 -20.94 14.42 -0.28
N ARG A 7 -19.93 13.69 -0.75
CA ARG A 7 -20.09 12.29 -1.19
C ARG A 7 -18.81 11.52 -0.96
N VAL A 8 -18.95 10.32 -0.36
CA VAL A 8 -17.91 9.30 -0.29
C VAL A 8 -18.25 8.21 -1.30
N ASP A 9 -17.32 7.88 -2.21
CA ASP A 9 -17.44 6.65 -2.99
C ASP A 9 -17.07 5.47 -2.09
N GLN A 10 -18.09 4.77 -1.59
CA GLN A 10 -17.91 3.69 -0.61
C GLN A 10 -17.04 2.56 -1.14
N ASN A 11 -17.22 2.17 -2.41
CA ASN A 11 -16.48 1.06 -2.99
C ASN A 11 -14.99 1.39 -3.10
N GLN A 12 -14.66 2.57 -3.62
CA GLN A 12 -13.29 3.03 -3.75
C GLN A 12 -12.65 3.24 -2.38
N PHE A 13 -13.37 3.80 -1.41
CA PHE A 13 -12.84 4.00 -0.06
C PHE A 13 -12.61 2.68 0.67
N VAL A 14 -13.51 1.71 0.56
CA VAL A 14 -13.35 0.37 1.11
C VAL A 14 -12.17 -0.35 0.45
N GLU A 15 -11.99 -0.21 -0.87
CA GLU A 15 -10.86 -0.78 -1.59
C GLU A 15 -9.54 -0.16 -1.13
N PHE A 16 -9.47 1.16 -1.04
CA PHE A 16 -8.31 1.89 -0.52
C PHE A 16 -7.89 1.37 0.86
N ILE A 17 -8.82 1.26 1.80
CA ILE A 17 -8.54 0.74 3.15
C ILE A 17 -8.06 -0.72 3.09
N ASN A 18 -8.70 -1.57 2.28
CA ASN A 18 -8.33 -2.99 2.19
C ASN A 18 -6.91 -3.20 1.63
N ARG A 19 -6.46 -2.36 0.69
CA ARG A 19 -5.09 -2.39 0.17
C ARG A 19 -4.05 -2.12 1.27
N LEU A 20 -4.36 -1.22 2.19
CA LEU A 20 -3.46 -0.81 3.28
C LEU A 20 -3.51 -1.77 4.47
N LYS A 21 -4.69 -2.21 4.87
CA LYS A 21 -4.84 -3.11 6.03
C LYS A 21 -4.21 -4.49 5.81
N SER A 22 -3.85 -4.85 4.58
CA SER A 22 -3.09 -6.08 4.31
C SER A 22 -1.71 -6.08 5.00
N ILE A 23 -1.22 -4.89 5.37
CA ILE A 23 0.07 -4.69 6.05
C ILE A 23 -0.10 -4.52 7.54
N ASP A 24 -1.04 -3.64 7.95
CA ASP A 24 -1.35 -3.38 9.34
C ASP A 24 -2.84 -3.07 9.50
N THR A 25 -3.40 -3.36 10.65
CA THR A 25 -4.77 -2.97 11.01
C THR A 25 -4.88 -1.48 11.33
N PHE A 26 -3.81 -0.84 11.61
CA PHE A 26 -3.72 0.59 11.82
C PHE A 26 -3.82 1.31 10.46
N LEU A 27 -4.75 2.22 10.29
CA LEU A 27 -4.96 2.99 9.07
C LEU A 27 -4.39 4.40 9.21
N TYR A 28 -3.50 4.78 8.31
CA TYR A 28 -2.95 6.12 8.21
C TYR A 28 -2.94 6.58 6.76
N PHE A 29 -3.38 7.79 6.50
CA PHE A 29 -3.26 8.42 5.20
C PHE A 29 -3.15 9.94 5.31
N LYS A 30 -2.61 10.54 4.26
CA LYS A 30 -2.47 11.98 4.09
C LYS A 30 -3.30 12.45 2.91
N LEU A 31 -3.94 13.62 3.05
CA LEU A 31 -4.51 14.36 1.93
C LEU A 31 -3.55 15.50 1.59
N ARG A 32 -3.04 15.51 0.37
CA ARG A 32 -2.08 16.49 -0.10
C ARG A 32 -2.12 16.62 -1.62
N ASN A 33 -2.06 17.86 -2.14
CA ASN A 33 -1.95 18.14 -3.57
C ASN A 33 -2.98 17.39 -4.44
N GLY A 34 -4.23 17.30 -3.98
CA GLY A 34 -5.30 16.61 -4.69
C GLY A 34 -5.24 15.08 -4.62
N ASN A 35 -4.30 14.50 -3.88
CA ASN A 35 -4.17 13.05 -3.69
C ASN A 35 -4.40 12.63 -2.24
N ILE A 36 -4.93 11.41 -2.08
CA ILE A 36 -4.85 10.63 -0.85
C ILE A 36 -3.68 9.67 -0.97
N GLN A 37 -2.81 9.66 0.02
CA GLN A 37 -1.59 8.83 0.02
C GLN A 37 -1.41 8.15 1.37
N SER A 38 -1.00 6.90 1.35
CA SER A 38 -0.56 6.18 2.53
C SER A 38 0.71 5.39 2.23
N ALA A 39 1.64 5.40 3.18
CA ALA A 39 2.82 4.54 3.16
C ALA A 39 2.91 3.83 4.51
N VAL A 40 2.83 2.50 4.49
CA VAL A 40 2.77 1.65 5.69
C VAL A 40 3.94 0.69 5.71
N TYR A 41 4.60 0.60 6.86
CA TYR A 41 5.65 -0.39 7.12
C TYR A 41 5.10 -1.65 7.76
N LEU A 42 5.70 -2.78 7.44
CA LEU A 42 5.60 -3.93 8.34
C LEU A 42 6.29 -3.65 9.68
N PRO A 43 5.81 -4.27 10.78
CA PRO A 43 6.41 -4.08 12.11
C PRO A 43 7.91 -4.32 12.16
N GLN A 44 8.44 -5.27 11.37
CA GLN A 44 9.88 -5.57 11.27
C GLN A 44 10.66 -4.58 10.40
N ARG A 45 9.97 -3.64 9.73
CA ARG A 45 10.55 -2.64 8.80
C ARG A 45 11.29 -3.22 7.60
N ASP A 46 10.98 -4.45 7.24
CA ASP A 46 11.57 -5.20 6.13
C ASP A 46 10.73 -5.14 4.84
N ALA A 47 9.53 -4.57 4.92
CA ALA A 47 8.73 -4.21 3.76
C ALA A 47 7.93 -2.92 4.00
N VAL A 48 7.75 -2.15 2.93
CA VAL A 48 6.96 -0.91 2.89
C VAL A 48 6.02 -0.97 1.70
N LYS A 49 4.73 -0.76 1.93
CA LYS A 49 3.73 -0.58 0.87
C LYS A 49 3.27 0.87 0.86
N MET A 50 3.23 1.45 -0.32
CA MET A 50 2.63 2.76 -0.57
C MET A 50 1.49 2.61 -1.56
N HIS A 51 0.41 3.33 -1.32
CA HIS A 51 -0.68 3.50 -2.27
C HIS A 51 -1.09 4.97 -2.32
N SER A 52 -1.34 5.48 -3.54
CA SER A 52 -1.78 6.85 -3.76
C SER A 52 -2.81 6.89 -4.87
N GLN A 53 -3.86 7.71 -4.70
CA GLN A 53 -4.85 7.96 -5.75
C GLN A 53 -5.45 9.37 -5.62
N PRO A 54 -6.09 9.91 -6.68
CA PRO A 54 -6.76 11.20 -6.61
C PRO A 54 -7.84 11.22 -5.52
N ILE A 55 -7.90 12.29 -4.74
CA ILE A 55 -8.97 12.49 -3.73
C ILE A 55 -10.35 12.41 -4.39
N SER A 56 -10.48 12.94 -5.60
CA SER A 56 -11.73 12.98 -6.35
C SER A 56 -12.31 11.59 -6.70
N GLU A 57 -11.50 10.55 -6.65
CA GLU A 57 -11.99 9.17 -6.84
C GLU A 57 -12.69 8.62 -5.60
N LEU A 58 -12.35 9.13 -4.40
CA LEU A 58 -12.95 8.71 -3.14
C LEU A 58 -13.97 9.69 -2.60
N PHE A 59 -13.70 11.00 -2.76
CA PHE A 59 -14.41 12.05 -2.07
C PHE A 59 -14.78 13.20 -3.00
N THR A 60 -16.04 13.63 -2.94
CA THR A 60 -16.44 14.95 -3.46
C THR A 60 -16.38 15.96 -2.31
N VAL A 61 -15.27 16.70 -2.24
CA VAL A 61 -15.03 17.70 -1.18
C VAL A 61 -15.80 18.98 -1.48
N ASN A 62 -16.36 19.61 -0.46
CA ASN A 62 -17.00 20.92 -0.55
C ASN A 62 -16.00 22.02 -0.17
N GLY A 63 -15.65 22.85 -1.14
CA GLY A 63 -14.61 23.88 -1.01
C GLY A 63 -13.20 23.35 -1.25
N ASP A 64 -12.23 24.21 -1.02
CA ASP A 64 -10.82 23.91 -1.24
C ASP A 64 -10.21 23.26 0.01
N LEU A 65 -9.31 22.30 -0.21
CA LEU A 65 -8.44 21.80 0.85
C LEU A 65 -7.41 22.88 1.22
N PRO A 66 -6.94 22.92 2.48
CA PRO A 66 -5.91 23.87 2.88
C PRO A 66 -4.68 23.78 1.98
N GLU A 67 -4.28 24.92 1.40
CA GLU A 67 -3.10 24.97 0.56
C GLU A 67 -1.80 24.87 1.40
N GLY A 68 -0.83 24.15 0.88
CA GLY A 68 0.54 24.10 1.43
C GLY A 68 0.73 23.28 2.70
N LYS A 69 -0.35 22.76 3.31
CA LYS A 69 -0.29 21.88 4.49
C LYS A 69 -0.85 20.49 4.18
N GLU A 70 -0.29 19.48 4.82
CA GLU A 70 -0.82 18.11 4.76
C GLU A 70 -1.96 17.95 5.77
N ILE A 71 -2.95 17.12 5.43
CA ILE A 71 -3.98 16.68 6.35
C ILE A 71 -3.71 15.22 6.67
N LYS A 72 -3.39 14.94 7.93
CA LYS A 72 -3.06 13.62 8.43
C LYS A 72 -4.28 12.99 9.12
N VAL A 73 -4.66 11.81 8.67
CA VAL A 73 -5.79 11.06 9.22
C VAL A 73 -5.31 9.68 9.64
N ALA A 74 -5.55 9.32 10.90
CA ALA A 74 -5.13 8.04 11.45
C ALA A 74 -6.23 7.39 12.28
N PHE A 75 -6.33 6.05 12.23
CA PHE A 75 -7.23 5.23 13.03
C PHE A 75 -6.49 4.01 13.56
N PHE A 76 -6.71 3.64 14.82
CA PHE A 76 -6.10 2.45 15.43
C PHE A 76 -6.57 1.14 14.81
N ASP A 77 -7.75 1.12 14.20
CA ASP A 77 -8.33 -0.09 13.65
C ASP A 77 -9.08 0.19 12.35
N ALA A 78 -8.47 -0.17 11.24
CA ALA A 78 -9.05 -0.08 9.89
C ALA A 78 -10.36 -0.88 9.77
N ASN A 79 -10.52 -1.98 10.54
CA ASN A 79 -11.74 -2.77 10.48
C ASN A 79 -12.94 -2.00 11.03
N LYS A 80 -12.75 -1.19 12.08
CA LYS A 80 -13.82 -0.33 12.60
C LYS A 80 -14.26 0.71 11.59
N VAL A 81 -13.34 1.28 10.82
CA VAL A 81 -13.68 2.21 9.72
C VAL A 81 -14.47 1.49 8.63
N LEU A 82 -14.03 0.29 8.24
CA LEU A 82 -14.74 -0.53 7.25
C LEU A 82 -16.14 -0.95 7.72
N GLU A 83 -16.27 -1.35 8.98
CA GLU A 83 -17.57 -1.71 9.58
C GLU A 83 -18.50 -0.50 9.59
N ALA A 84 -18.03 0.68 10.01
CA ALA A 84 -18.81 1.90 10.01
C ALA A 84 -19.33 2.26 8.61
N VAL A 85 -18.46 2.22 7.59
CA VAL A 85 -18.87 2.49 6.20
C VAL A 85 -19.88 1.47 5.69
N LYS A 86 -19.69 0.17 6.01
CA LYS A 86 -20.62 -0.91 5.59
C LYS A 86 -22.00 -0.83 6.22
N MET A 87 -22.16 -0.17 7.39
CA MET A 87 -23.46 0.00 8.02
C MET A 87 -24.44 0.83 7.18
N PHE A 88 -23.95 1.65 6.26
CA PHE A 88 -24.78 2.42 5.33
C PHE A 88 -25.24 1.63 4.10
N GLY A 89 -24.78 0.39 3.92
CA GLY A 89 -25.17 -0.44 2.77
C GLY A 89 -24.79 0.20 1.43
N SER A 90 -25.79 0.40 0.57
CA SER A 90 -25.63 1.05 -0.74
C SER A 90 -26.04 2.54 -0.75
N ASP A 91 -26.36 3.11 0.41
CA ASP A 91 -26.83 4.46 0.51
C ASP A 91 -25.71 5.47 0.20
N GLN A 92 -26.08 6.62 -0.35
CA GLN A 92 -25.13 7.70 -0.50
C GLN A 92 -24.77 8.23 0.89
N ILE A 93 -23.47 8.32 1.17
CA ILE A 93 -22.94 8.85 2.41
C ILE A 93 -22.13 10.13 2.18
N SER A 94 -22.17 10.98 3.19
CA SER A 94 -21.35 12.18 3.34
C SER A 94 -20.39 11.99 4.50
N ALA A 95 -19.35 12.79 4.57
CA ALA A 95 -18.47 12.80 5.73
C ALA A 95 -18.04 14.22 6.12
N GLU A 96 -17.66 14.36 7.39
CA GLU A 96 -17.04 15.57 7.93
C GLU A 96 -15.78 15.16 8.69
N ILE A 97 -14.65 15.81 8.38
CA ILE A 97 -13.40 15.59 9.10
C ILE A 97 -13.10 16.84 9.92
N GLU A 98 -13.05 16.71 11.24
CA GLU A 98 -12.67 17.78 12.14
C GLU A 98 -11.15 17.78 12.33
N LEU A 99 -10.54 18.95 12.11
CA LEU A 99 -9.10 19.14 12.08
C LEU A 99 -8.61 19.98 13.26
N ILE A 100 -7.49 19.57 13.83
CA ILE A 100 -6.67 20.37 14.74
C ILE A 100 -5.45 20.83 13.94
N GLU A 101 -5.18 22.13 13.95
CA GLU A 101 -4.01 22.73 13.34
C GLU A 101 -2.82 22.64 14.30
N ASN A 102 -1.70 22.18 13.81
CA ASN A 102 -0.41 22.33 14.46
C ASN A 102 0.52 23.21 13.60
N GLU A 103 1.78 23.39 13.98
CA GLU A 103 2.68 24.35 13.33
C GLU A 103 2.89 24.04 11.85
N GLU A 104 2.96 22.78 11.47
CA GLU A 104 3.33 22.33 10.11
C GLU A 104 2.13 21.81 9.30
N ASP A 105 1.17 21.14 9.95
CA ASP A 105 0.14 20.33 9.30
C ASP A 105 -1.22 20.44 9.98
N PHE A 106 -2.23 19.79 9.39
CA PHE A 106 -3.51 19.51 10.03
C PHE A 106 -3.60 18.03 10.43
N VAL A 107 -4.10 17.76 11.64
CA VAL A 107 -4.34 16.41 12.14
C VAL A 107 -5.85 16.23 12.36
N ALA A 108 -6.41 15.15 11.83
CA ALA A 108 -7.82 14.83 12.06
C ALA A 108 -8.04 14.37 13.51
N SER A 109 -9.01 14.98 14.19
CA SER A 109 -9.47 14.55 15.52
C SER A 109 -10.64 13.59 15.45
N THR A 110 -11.57 13.82 14.53
CA THR A 110 -12.72 12.96 14.28
C THR A 110 -13.07 12.91 12.79
N MET A 111 -13.60 11.77 12.37
CA MET A 111 -14.27 11.63 11.08
C MET A 111 -15.71 11.18 11.32
N LYS A 112 -16.66 12.01 10.94
CA LYS A 112 -18.08 11.70 11.01
C LYS A 112 -18.52 11.23 9.63
N VAL A 113 -19.20 10.09 9.55
CA VAL A 113 -19.81 9.56 8.33
C VAL A 113 -21.31 9.52 8.56
N PHE A 114 -22.09 10.02 7.61
CA PHE A 114 -23.53 10.17 7.82
C PHE A 114 -24.34 10.17 6.52
N ASN A 115 -25.62 9.85 6.66
CA ASN A 115 -26.68 10.09 5.69
C ASN A 115 -27.89 10.71 6.44
N ASN A 116 -29.09 10.68 5.84
CA ASN A 116 -30.30 11.24 6.47
C ASN A 116 -30.81 10.45 7.68
N GLU A 117 -30.41 9.19 7.85
CA GLU A 117 -30.93 8.24 8.84
C GLU A 117 -29.92 7.87 9.91
N LEU A 118 -28.64 7.85 9.58
CA LEU A 118 -27.57 7.35 10.43
C LEU A 118 -26.37 8.30 10.44
N GLU A 119 -25.81 8.49 11.63
CA GLU A 119 -24.56 9.22 11.83
C GLU A 119 -23.62 8.38 12.70
N ILE A 120 -22.38 8.20 12.24
CA ILE A 120 -21.33 7.48 12.97
C ILE A 120 -20.12 8.39 13.11
N THR A 121 -19.67 8.62 14.33
CA THR A 121 -18.46 9.37 14.60
C THR A 121 -17.31 8.42 14.92
N LEU A 122 -16.25 8.51 14.14
CA LEU A 122 -14.99 7.78 14.34
C LEU A 122 -13.98 8.73 14.96
N VAL A 123 -13.41 8.34 16.10
CA VAL A 123 -12.32 9.09 16.74
C VAL A 123 -11.03 8.77 16.02
N CYS A 124 -10.35 9.81 15.53
CA CYS A 124 -9.03 9.67 14.93
C CYS A 124 -7.95 9.54 16.00
N SER A 125 -6.89 8.87 15.64
CA SER A 125 -5.70 8.67 16.49
C SER A 125 -4.67 9.74 16.18
N GLU A 126 -3.82 10.04 17.17
CA GLU A 126 -2.63 10.83 16.92
C GLU A 126 -1.66 10.06 16.01
N PRO A 127 -1.30 10.56 14.82
CA PRO A 127 -0.45 9.83 13.88
C PRO A 127 0.90 9.41 14.46
N SER A 128 1.48 10.23 15.33
CA SER A 128 2.80 9.97 15.95
C SER A 128 2.82 8.75 16.88
N LEU A 129 1.67 8.28 17.36
CA LEU A 129 1.59 7.16 18.31
C LEU A 129 1.75 5.77 17.65
N GLY A 130 1.50 5.63 16.36
CA GLY A 130 1.51 4.33 15.70
C GLY A 130 2.32 4.28 14.39
N PHE A 131 2.65 5.44 13.82
CA PHE A 131 3.31 5.53 12.52
C PHE A 131 4.57 6.34 12.57
N LYS A 132 5.52 5.91 11.75
CA LYS A 132 6.57 6.81 11.31
C LYS A 132 6.05 7.48 10.03
N ASP A 133 5.72 8.76 10.14
CA ASP A 133 5.47 9.58 8.97
C ASP A 133 6.72 9.63 8.09
N LEU A 134 6.57 9.23 6.82
CA LEU A 134 7.66 9.28 5.86
C LEU A 134 7.67 10.62 5.15
N THR A 135 8.84 11.24 5.14
CA THR A 135 9.07 12.40 4.27
C THR A 135 9.15 11.98 2.79
N ASP A 136 8.90 12.91 1.86
CA ASP A 136 9.01 12.64 0.42
C ASP A 136 10.39 12.06 0.06
N SER A 137 11.46 12.61 0.60
CA SER A 137 12.83 12.12 0.39
C SER A 137 13.04 10.69 0.90
N GLN A 138 12.40 10.30 2.01
CA GLN A 138 12.44 8.92 2.51
C GLN A 138 11.65 7.99 1.59
N ILE A 139 10.49 8.43 1.11
CA ILE A 139 9.66 7.68 0.15
C ILE A 139 10.45 7.46 -1.15
N GLU A 140 11.03 8.52 -1.71
CA GLU A 140 11.87 8.43 -2.91
C GLU A 140 13.03 7.43 -2.73
N GLY A 141 13.78 7.52 -1.61
CA GLY A 141 14.88 6.59 -1.33
C GLY A 141 14.45 5.13 -1.15
N ILE A 142 13.30 4.89 -0.50
CA ILE A 142 12.75 3.54 -0.30
C ILE A 142 12.36 2.91 -1.63
N PHE A 143 11.69 3.67 -2.50
CA PHE A 143 11.17 3.20 -3.78
C PHE A 143 12.10 3.49 -4.97
N ASP A 144 13.32 3.99 -4.71
CA ASP A 144 14.33 4.17 -5.75
C ASP A 144 14.69 2.84 -6.42
N ARG A 145 14.70 2.86 -7.75
CA ARG A 145 14.94 1.71 -8.63
C ARG A 145 16.33 1.75 -9.28
N GLY A 146 17.09 2.83 -9.05
CA GLY A 146 18.27 3.18 -9.84
C GLY A 146 19.42 2.16 -9.83
N ALA A 147 19.47 1.24 -8.87
CA ALA A 147 20.50 0.21 -8.75
C ALA A 147 19.95 -1.22 -8.95
N SER A 148 18.83 -1.39 -9.68
CA SER A 148 18.31 -2.73 -9.97
C SER A 148 19.27 -3.51 -10.86
N SER A 149 19.53 -4.77 -10.52
CA SER A 149 20.31 -5.70 -11.36
C SER A 149 19.51 -6.11 -12.59
N PHE A 150 18.21 -6.34 -12.42
CA PHE A 150 17.27 -6.63 -13.50
C PHE A 150 15.85 -6.22 -13.13
N ASP A 151 15.01 -6.11 -14.15
CA ASP A 151 13.57 -5.95 -14.01
C ASP A 151 12.81 -6.87 -14.95
N PHE A 152 11.58 -7.21 -14.58
CA PHE A 152 10.65 -8.01 -15.39
C PHE A 152 9.20 -7.69 -15.02
N THR A 153 8.28 -8.07 -15.92
CA THR A 153 6.83 -7.95 -15.67
C THR A 153 6.29 -9.21 -15.02
N LEU A 154 5.59 -9.04 -13.91
CA LEU A 154 4.89 -10.09 -13.18
C LEU A 154 3.38 -9.90 -13.37
N ASP A 155 2.79 -10.64 -14.30
CA ASP A 155 1.36 -10.59 -14.55
C ASP A 155 0.53 -11.27 -13.45
N THR A 156 -0.77 -10.96 -13.43
CA THR A 156 -1.73 -11.45 -12.42
C THR A 156 -1.82 -12.98 -12.36
N PHE A 157 -1.73 -13.65 -13.54
CA PHE A 157 -1.80 -15.11 -13.60
C PHE A 157 -0.53 -15.75 -13.00
N THR A 158 0.63 -15.24 -13.39
CA THR A 158 1.94 -15.68 -12.89
C THR A 158 2.04 -15.46 -11.37
N LEU A 159 1.61 -14.29 -10.87
CA LEU A 159 1.55 -14.01 -9.44
C LEU A 159 0.66 -15.03 -8.70
N GLY A 160 -0.52 -15.32 -9.25
CA GLY A 160 -1.43 -16.33 -8.69
C GLY A 160 -0.82 -17.73 -8.66
N LYS A 161 -0.10 -18.12 -9.71
CA LYS A 161 0.64 -19.39 -9.77
C LYS A 161 1.74 -19.46 -8.73
N ILE A 162 2.57 -18.42 -8.60
CA ILE A 162 3.65 -18.36 -7.60
C ILE A 162 3.07 -18.51 -6.18
N LYS A 163 2.01 -17.76 -5.85
CA LYS A 163 1.34 -17.87 -4.54
C LYS A 163 0.82 -19.30 -4.28
N SER A 164 0.29 -19.97 -5.30
CA SER A 164 -0.19 -21.36 -5.18
C SER A 164 0.97 -22.35 -4.94
N LEU A 165 2.15 -22.13 -5.56
CA LEU A 165 3.33 -22.98 -5.38
C LEU A 165 3.91 -22.88 -3.97
N PHE A 166 3.69 -21.78 -3.25
CA PHE A 166 4.18 -21.61 -1.88
C PHE A 166 3.67 -22.66 -0.89
N GLY A 167 2.48 -23.21 -1.14
CA GLY A 167 1.92 -24.31 -0.35
C GLY A 167 2.60 -25.67 -0.55
N LEU A 168 3.46 -25.82 -1.58
CA LEU A 168 4.10 -27.11 -1.91
C LEU A 168 5.34 -27.40 -1.07
N ASP A 169 5.94 -26.39 -0.46
CA ASP A 169 7.07 -26.60 0.45
C ASP A 169 6.92 -25.81 1.76
N LYS A 170 7.63 -26.26 2.80
CA LYS A 170 7.59 -25.67 4.14
C LYS A 170 8.61 -24.55 4.34
N GLU A 171 9.48 -24.31 3.36
CA GLU A 171 10.46 -23.22 3.46
C GLU A 171 9.74 -21.88 3.45
N GLU A 172 10.19 -20.94 4.28
CA GLU A 172 9.59 -19.61 4.39
C GLU A 172 10.05 -18.67 3.28
N THR A 173 11.13 -19.04 2.57
CA THR A 173 11.77 -18.21 1.54
C THR A 173 11.62 -18.82 0.15
N PHE A 174 11.87 -17.98 -0.85
CA PHE A 174 11.99 -18.36 -2.26
C PHE A 174 13.01 -17.45 -2.95
N GLU A 175 13.59 -17.91 -4.05
CA GLU A 175 14.54 -17.17 -4.87
C GLU A 175 13.86 -16.66 -6.14
N ILE A 176 14.10 -15.38 -6.49
CA ILE A 176 13.83 -14.84 -7.83
C ILE A 176 15.20 -14.76 -8.53
N LYS A 177 15.35 -15.40 -9.68
CA LYS A 177 16.60 -15.46 -10.42
C LYS A 177 16.39 -15.17 -11.89
N ALA A 178 17.15 -14.21 -12.42
CA ALA A 178 17.30 -13.97 -13.85
C ALA A 178 18.54 -14.68 -14.38
N ASN A 179 18.41 -15.35 -15.53
CA ASN A 179 19.51 -15.96 -16.28
C ASN A 179 19.19 -15.89 -17.79
N GLY A 180 20.09 -16.38 -18.66
CA GLY A 180 19.91 -16.35 -20.11
C GLY A 180 18.63 -17.01 -20.66
N GLU A 181 17.87 -17.72 -19.82
CA GLU A 181 16.61 -18.38 -20.17
C GLU A 181 15.36 -17.58 -19.69
N GLY A 182 15.56 -16.43 -19.03
CA GLY A 182 14.49 -15.60 -18.46
C GLY A 182 14.51 -15.55 -16.93
N VAL A 183 13.36 -15.28 -16.32
CA VAL A 183 13.20 -15.14 -14.88
C VAL A 183 12.52 -16.39 -14.30
N ARG A 184 13.12 -16.95 -13.27
CA ARG A 184 12.60 -18.11 -12.53
C ARG A 184 12.34 -17.76 -11.07
N VAL A 185 11.27 -18.33 -10.54
CA VAL A 185 10.95 -18.35 -9.10
C VAL A 185 11.16 -19.75 -8.59
N LYS A 186 12.10 -19.90 -7.64
CA LYS A 186 12.54 -21.18 -7.14
C LYS A 186 12.30 -21.30 -5.64
N GLY A 187 11.62 -22.36 -5.22
CA GLY A 187 11.59 -22.85 -3.85
C GLY A 187 12.36 -24.18 -3.75
N LYS A 188 12.26 -24.85 -2.64
CA LYS A 188 12.91 -26.15 -2.43
C LYS A 188 12.34 -27.24 -3.35
N THR A 189 11.03 -27.24 -3.55
CA THR A 189 10.29 -28.30 -4.27
C THR A 189 9.77 -27.86 -5.64
N TYR A 190 9.98 -26.62 -6.04
CA TYR A 190 9.52 -26.08 -7.34
C TYR A 190 10.55 -25.15 -7.97
N ASN A 191 10.48 -25.07 -9.32
CA ASN A 191 11.24 -24.13 -10.14
C ASN A 191 10.33 -23.69 -11.28
N TYR A 192 9.78 -22.47 -11.18
CA TYR A 192 8.75 -21.96 -12.07
C TYR A 192 9.28 -20.84 -12.94
N GLN A 193 8.99 -20.87 -14.25
CA GLN A 193 9.30 -19.80 -15.21
C GLN A 193 8.32 -18.65 -14.99
N ALA A 194 8.77 -17.56 -14.39
CA ALA A 194 7.96 -16.38 -14.08
C ALA A 194 7.95 -15.32 -15.20
N GLY A 195 8.95 -15.34 -16.09
CA GLY A 195 9.04 -14.47 -17.26
C GLY A 195 10.02 -15.03 -18.27
N SER A 196 9.71 -14.89 -19.58
CA SER A 196 10.62 -15.26 -20.67
C SER A 196 11.63 -14.15 -20.97
N GLU A 197 11.32 -12.92 -20.60
CA GLU A 197 12.11 -11.72 -20.88
C GLU A 197 12.37 -10.93 -19.60
N TYR A 198 13.51 -10.27 -19.54
CA TYR A 198 13.89 -9.33 -18.50
C TYR A 198 14.89 -8.31 -19.04
N ASN A 199 14.97 -7.14 -18.40
CA ASN A 199 16.00 -6.14 -18.71
C ASN A 199 17.07 -6.17 -17.62
N GLY A 200 18.34 -6.09 -18.01
CA GLY A 200 19.45 -6.01 -17.07
C GLY A 200 20.37 -7.22 -17.09
N GLN A 201 21.00 -7.53 -15.94
CA GLN A 201 22.02 -8.56 -15.79
C GLN A 201 21.49 -9.79 -15.05
N SER A 202 22.13 -10.93 -15.28
CA SER A 202 21.84 -12.16 -14.51
C SER A 202 22.16 -11.93 -13.03
N ALA A 203 21.16 -12.11 -12.18
CA ALA A 203 21.28 -11.94 -10.73
C ALA A 203 20.17 -12.74 -10.02
N SER A 204 20.24 -12.80 -8.69
CA SER A 204 19.20 -13.41 -7.88
C SER A 204 18.97 -12.65 -6.58
N ALA A 205 17.76 -12.81 -6.02
CA ALA A 205 17.39 -12.30 -4.71
C ALA A 205 16.52 -13.31 -3.98
N THR A 206 16.73 -13.47 -2.69
CA THR A 206 15.91 -14.32 -1.83
C THR A 206 14.94 -13.47 -1.00
N LEU A 207 13.68 -13.87 -1.00
CA LEU A 207 12.60 -13.16 -0.31
C LEU A 207 11.82 -14.12 0.59
N TYR A 208 11.19 -13.59 1.64
CA TYR A 208 10.17 -14.34 2.39
C TYR A 208 8.86 -14.41 1.62
N LYS A 209 8.25 -15.60 1.56
CA LYS A 209 6.96 -15.85 0.88
C LYS A 209 5.83 -14.98 1.38
N LYS A 210 5.83 -14.67 2.69
CA LYS A 210 4.81 -13.83 3.34
C LYS A 210 4.61 -12.47 2.66
N TYR A 211 5.67 -11.90 2.07
CA TYR A 211 5.60 -10.57 1.45
C TYR A 211 4.84 -10.55 0.14
N LEU A 212 4.80 -11.63 -0.63
CA LEU A 212 3.97 -11.67 -1.83
C LEU A 212 2.46 -11.65 -1.52
N ASN A 213 2.06 -11.97 -0.28
CA ASN A 213 0.68 -11.82 0.14
C ASN A 213 0.24 -10.35 0.29
N LEU A 214 1.21 -9.42 0.34
CA LEU A 214 0.96 -7.98 0.37
C LEU A 214 0.61 -7.41 -1.00
N LEU A 215 0.88 -8.16 -2.08
CA LEU A 215 0.54 -7.77 -3.45
C LEU A 215 -0.95 -8.03 -3.71
N ASP A 216 -1.60 -7.03 -4.27
CA ASP A 216 -2.95 -7.13 -4.79
C ASP A 216 -2.94 -7.97 -6.09
N ARG A 217 -4.11 -8.29 -6.65
CA ARG A 217 -4.23 -9.03 -7.91
C ARG A 217 -4.10 -8.09 -9.10
N GLU A 218 -2.89 -7.59 -9.32
CA GLU A 218 -2.55 -6.62 -10.35
C GLU A 218 -1.30 -7.08 -11.08
N GLU A 219 -0.99 -6.44 -12.20
CA GLU A 219 0.28 -6.59 -12.89
C GLU A 219 1.34 -5.68 -12.27
N TYR A 220 2.55 -6.18 -12.10
CA TYR A 220 3.66 -5.44 -11.50
C TYR A 220 4.90 -5.45 -12.38
N VAL A 221 5.60 -4.32 -12.45
CA VAL A 221 7.01 -4.31 -12.84
C VAL A 221 7.84 -4.53 -11.58
N VAL A 222 8.68 -5.56 -11.60
CA VAL A 222 9.50 -6.00 -10.48
C VAL A 222 10.95 -5.63 -10.74
N TYR A 223 11.52 -4.78 -9.89
CA TYR A 223 12.90 -4.33 -9.93
C TYR A 223 13.69 -5.06 -8.85
N VAL A 224 14.67 -5.86 -9.23
CA VAL A 224 15.45 -6.69 -8.32
C VAL A 224 16.86 -6.15 -8.16
N SER A 225 17.27 -5.91 -6.93
CA SER A 225 18.64 -5.54 -6.55
C SER A 225 19.15 -6.44 -5.43
N SER A 226 20.42 -6.33 -5.08
CA SER A 226 21.06 -7.20 -4.07
C SER A 226 20.45 -7.07 -2.67
N ASN A 227 19.93 -5.89 -2.33
CA ASN A 227 19.46 -5.57 -0.98
C ASN A 227 17.93 -5.36 -0.87
N LYS A 228 17.26 -5.13 -1.99
CA LYS A 228 15.80 -4.92 -2.02
C LYS A 228 15.18 -5.34 -3.34
N VAL A 229 13.88 -5.61 -3.30
CA VAL A 229 13.02 -5.77 -4.47
C VAL A 229 11.94 -4.70 -4.40
N VAL A 230 11.79 -3.91 -5.46
CA VAL A 230 10.75 -2.91 -5.61
C VAL A 230 9.74 -3.40 -6.64
N MET A 231 8.46 -3.40 -6.29
CA MET A 231 7.37 -3.82 -7.16
C MET A 231 6.44 -2.63 -7.37
N LYS A 232 6.24 -2.25 -8.64
CA LYS A 232 5.34 -1.15 -9.02
C LYS A 232 4.17 -1.72 -9.80
N SER A 233 2.94 -1.46 -9.34
CA SER A 233 1.74 -1.83 -10.09
C SER A 233 1.66 -1.02 -11.40
N ASN A 234 1.19 -1.68 -12.46
CA ASN A 234 0.83 -1.05 -13.73
C ASN A 234 -0.64 -0.58 -13.72
N ASP A 235 -1.48 -1.19 -12.85
CA ASP A 235 -2.92 -0.96 -12.80
C ASP A 235 -3.30 0.14 -11.81
N SER A 236 -2.45 0.38 -10.80
CA SER A 236 -2.67 1.37 -9.75
C SER A 236 -1.38 2.07 -9.34
N ASN A 237 -1.49 3.13 -8.52
CA ASN A 237 -0.32 3.79 -7.93
C ASN A 237 0.15 3.07 -6.65
N THR A 238 0.24 1.74 -6.70
CA THR A 238 0.74 0.91 -5.59
C THR A 238 2.20 0.57 -5.80
N LEU A 239 3.00 0.80 -4.77
CA LEU A 239 4.41 0.43 -4.69
C LEU A 239 4.62 -0.47 -3.47
N LEU A 240 5.43 -1.52 -3.63
CA LEU A 240 5.88 -2.38 -2.54
C LEU A 240 7.39 -2.52 -2.61
N THR A 241 8.08 -2.20 -1.54
CA THR A 241 9.51 -2.50 -1.38
C THR A 241 9.70 -3.56 -0.32
N ILE A 242 10.52 -4.56 -0.62
CA ILE A 242 10.84 -5.69 0.26
C ILE A 242 12.35 -5.80 0.38
N ALA A 243 12.88 -5.87 1.61
CA ALA A 243 14.28 -6.18 1.85
C ALA A 243 14.56 -7.65 1.46
N THR A 244 15.72 -7.90 0.82
CA THR A 244 16.17 -9.27 0.53
C THR A 244 16.68 -9.95 1.79
N CYS A 245 16.52 -11.27 1.87
CA CYS A 245 17.18 -12.05 2.89
C CYS A 245 18.69 -12.06 2.59
N GLN A 246 19.49 -11.58 3.53
CA GLN A 246 20.95 -11.82 3.45
C GLN A 246 21.17 -13.31 3.73
N THR A 247 21.65 -14.05 2.74
CA THR A 247 22.22 -15.37 2.98
C THR A 247 23.49 -15.13 3.81
N ALA A 248 23.49 -15.59 5.07
CA ALA A 248 24.74 -15.70 5.81
C ALA A 248 25.65 -16.62 5.00
N GLU A 249 26.77 -16.08 4.50
CA GLU A 249 27.86 -16.83 3.91
C GLU A 249 28.53 -17.75 4.94
#